data_7e303299187eb92f70ca22c7ef4af43c
#
_entry.id   7e303299187eb92f70ca22c7ef4af43c
#
_cell.length_a   1.000
_cell.length_b   1.000
_cell.length_c   1.000
_cell.angle_alpha   90.00
_cell.angle_beta   90.00
_cell.angle_gamma   90.00
#
_symmetry.space_group_name_H-M   'P 1'
#
loop_
_entity.id
_entity.type
_entity.pdbx_description
1 polymer ?
#
loop_
_entity_poly.entity_id
_entity_poly.type
_entity_poly.pdbx_seq_one_letter_code
_entity_poly.pdbx_strand_id
1 'polypeptide(L)'
;MRVGLAALVLLSANQLGRSRVSAPPIVVPTPGAQGSKPAPRTTWVVEQTSSHTLYSNGLTVQRDHETESAPRRYRVYDADTLQRSETLATPAGIVFHTTESLILPLEQARNGALLKTRENILDHARNGRLYNFLIDRFGQVSAIVPEQQTALHAGHSIWASGNQVWVDLNESFLGISFEAESTEPFQPTTAQVHSGRLLTDMLRSRYAIPETNCVTHAQVSVNPDNMRIGYHTDWGSAFPFRDLGLTDNYSLPVAAVTVFGFTHDDTFLHAIGNRPWAGLVAADQQIATQALRLGLVPHEFSARLQERYTTLRRHRHE
;
A
#
# COMPACT_ATOMS: atom_id res chain seq x y z
N MET A 1 -40.93 -31.48 -72.92
CA MET A 1 -40.41 -32.33 -71.81
C MET A 1 -38.92 -32.04 -71.70
N ARG A 2 -38.53 -31.30 -70.68
CA ARG A 2 -37.16 -31.27 -70.10
C ARG A 2 -37.27 -30.93 -68.62
N VAL A 3 -36.87 -31.86 -67.82
CA VAL A 3 -36.88 -31.82 -66.38
C VAL A 3 -35.61 -31.07 -65.98
N GLY A 4 -35.76 -29.98 -65.24
CA GLY A 4 -34.65 -29.22 -64.64
C GLY A 4 -34.47 -29.64 -63.18
N LEU A 5 -33.31 -30.18 -62.89
CA LEU A 5 -32.86 -30.56 -61.52
C LEU A 5 -32.33 -29.33 -60.81
N ALA A 6 -32.95 -28.91 -59.71
CA ALA A 6 -32.42 -27.86 -58.86
C ALA A 6 -31.54 -28.48 -57.79
N ALA A 7 -30.24 -28.14 -57.81
CA ALA A 7 -29.29 -28.55 -56.78
C ALA A 7 -29.37 -27.60 -55.57
N LEU A 8 -29.71 -28.12 -54.39
CA LEU A 8 -29.71 -27.41 -53.12
C LEU A 8 -28.28 -27.43 -52.54
N VAL A 9 -27.63 -26.27 -52.52
CA VAL A 9 -26.32 -26.11 -51.83
C VAL A 9 -26.58 -25.77 -50.38
N LEU A 10 -26.34 -26.74 -49.51
CA LEU A 10 -26.30 -26.55 -48.05
C LEU A 10 -24.97 -25.87 -47.64
N LEU A 11 -25.01 -24.60 -47.28
CA LEU A 11 -23.92 -23.89 -46.63
C LEU A 11 -23.89 -24.30 -45.16
N SER A 12 -22.95 -25.17 -44.80
CA SER A 12 -22.63 -25.46 -43.41
C SER A 12 -21.82 -24.29 -42.81
N ALA A 13 -22.44 -23.52 -41.95
CA ALA A 13 -21.77 -22.49 -41.16
C ALA A 13 -20.84 -23.18 -40.12
N ASN A 14 -19.54 -23.14 -40.36
CA ASN A 14 -18.52 -23.54 -39.40
C ASN A 14 -18.50 -22.51 -38.26
N GLN A 15 -19.11 -22.82 -37.16
CA GLN A 15 -18.91 -22.09 -35.88
C GLN A 15 -17.50 -22.32 -35.40
N LEU A 16 -16.58 -21.40 -35.73
CA LEU A 16 -15.28 -21.30 -35.10
C LEU A 16 -15.50 -20.98 -33.62
N GLY A 17 -15.48 -22.01 -32.77
CA GLY A 17 -15.47 -21.86 -31.35
C GLY A 17 -14.25 -21.01 -30.92
N ARG A 18 -14.49 -19.77 -30.52
CA ARG A 18 -13.47 -18.96 -29.82
C ARG A 18 -13.15 -19.65 -28.50
N SER A 19 -12.10 -20.45 -28.48
CA SER A 19 -11.50 -20.90 -27.25
C SER A 19 -11.12 -19.66 -26.43
N ARG A 20 -11.81 -19.45 -25.30
CA ARG A 20 -11.37 -18.50 -24.29
C ARG A 20 -10.03 -19.00 -23.79
N VAL A 21 -8.94 -18.44 -24.26
CA VAL A 21 -7.61 -18.65 -23.66
C VAL A 21 -7.71 -17.99 -22.27
N SER A 22 -7.85 -18.82 -21.24
CA SER A 22 -7.75 -18.39 -19.86
C SER A 22 -6.37 -17.76 -19.68
N ALA A 23 -6.28 -16.54 -19.16
CA ALA A 23 -4.99 -15.93 -18.85
C ALA A 23 -4.24 -16.86 -17.88
N PRO A 24 -2.92 -17.08 -18.06
CA PRO A 24 -2.15 -17.90 -17.15
C PRO A 24 -2.16 -17.27 -15.75
N PRO A 25 -2.10 -18.09 -14.68
CA PRO A 25 -2.09 -17.60 -13.32
C PRO A 25 -0.93 -16.62 -13.12
N ILE A 26 -1.20 -15.50 -12.46
CA ILE A 26 -0.18 -14.53 -12.09
C ILE A 26 0.60 -15.13 -10.93
N VAL A 27 1.85 -15.50 -11.17
CA VAL A 27 2.75 -15.95 -10.10
C VAL A 27 3.18 -14.70 -9.33
N VAL A 28 2.48 -14.38 -8.23
CA VAL A 28 3.01 -13.45 -7.23
C VAL A 28 4.17 -14.16 -6.56
N PRO A 29 5.42 -13.64 -6.62
CA PRO A 29 6.55 -14.32 -6.00
C PRO A 29 6.27 -14.46 -4.50
N THR A 30 6.24 -15.70 -4.02
CA THR A 30 6.32 -15.94 -2.57
C THR A 30 7.70 -15.45 -2.15
N PRO A 31 7.81 -14.54 -1.16
CA PRO A 31 9.11 -14.12 -0.64
C PRO A 31 9.90 -15.38 -0.29
N GLY A 32 11.08 -15.53 -0.89
CA GLY A 32 11.95 -16.67 -0.57
C GLY A 32 12.10 -16.74 0.94
N ALA A 33 12.06 -17.94 1.50
CA ALA A 33 12.15 -18.23 2.93
C ALA A 33 13.47 -17.68 3.51
N GLN A 34 13.56 -16.36 3.66
CA GLN A 34 14.50 -15.71 4.57
C GLN A 34 14.00 -16.05 5.96
N GLY A 35 14.85 -16.63 6.78
CA GLY A 35 14.51 -17.16 8.09
C GLY A 35 13.54 -16.22 8.81
N SER A 36 12.34 -16.72 9.10
CA SER A 36 11.25 -15.92 9.66
C SER A 36 11.74 -15.25 10.95
N LYS A 37 11.77 -13.90 10.95
CA LYS A 37 11.96 -13.17 12.20
C LYS A 37 10.89 -13.62 13.20
N PRO A 38 11.23 -13.74 14.50
CA PRO A 38 10.24 -14.11 15.50
C PRO A 38 9.03 -13.18 15.43
N ALA A 39 7.84 -13.72 15.57
CA ALA A 39 6.61 -12.93 15.66
C ALA A 39 6.77 -11.84 16.73
N PRO A 40 6.17 -10.64 16.53
CA PRO A 40 6.22 -9.59 17.54
C PRO A 40 5.72 -10.12 18.88
N ARG A 41 6.36 -9.69 19.97
CA ARG A 41 5.91 -10.08 21.33
C ARG A 41 4.51 -9.54 21.57
N THR A 42 3.65 -10.35 22.19
CA THR A 42 2.31 -9.92 22.58
C THR A 42 2.39 -8.64 23.41
N THR A 43 1.68 -7.61 22.98
CA THR A 43 1.61 -6.30 23.63
C THR A 43 0.18 -6.07 24.14
N TRP A 44 0.04 -5.63 25.39
CA TRP A 44 -1.26 -5.37 26.03
C TRP A 44 -1.29 -3.98 26.65
N VAL A 45 -2.48 -3.48 26.93
CA VAL A 45 -2.70 -2.19 27.63
C VAL A 45 -2.38 -2.36 29.11
N VAL A 46 -1.47 -1.53 29.61
CA VAL A 46 -1.10 -1.46 31.05
C VAL A 46 -1.97 -0.42 31.75
N GLU A 47 -2.16 0.74 31.09
CA GLU A 47 -2.97 1.85 31.62
C GLU A 47 -3.69 2.53 30.45
N GLN A 48 -4.93 2.95 30.69
CA GLN A 48 -5.69 3.77 29.76
C GLN A 48 -6.43 4.86 30.50
N THR A 49 -6.21 6.10 30.09
CA THR A 49 -6.89 7.29 30.58
C THR A 49 -7.63 7.99 29.42
N SER A 50 -8.26 9.12 29.69
CA SER A 50 -8.85 9.95 28.63
C SER A 50 -7.79 10.58 27.73
N SER A 51 -6.58 10.83 28.23
CA SER A 51 -5.51 11.53 27.50
C SER A 51 -4.48 10.60 26.85
N HIS A 52 -4.28 9.39 27.37
CA HIS A 52 -3.27 8.46 26.82
C HIS A 52 -3.55 7.00 27.09
N THR A 53 -2.85 6.13 26.34
CA THR A 53 -2.79 4.69 26.57
C THR A 53 -1.32 4.27 26.68
N LEU A 54 -0.96 3.59 27.78
CA LEU A 54 0.36 2.99 27.99
C LEU A 54 0.29 1.48 27.69
N TYR A 55 1.23 1.00 26.89
CA TYR A 55 1.35 -0.41 26.52
C TYR A 55 2.52 -1.10 27.22
N SER A 56 2.45 -2.43 27.33
CA SER A 56 3.45 -3.26 28.02
C SER A 56 4.85 -3.25 27.40
N ASN A 57 5.00 -2.80 26.17
CA ASN A 57 6.29 -2.59 25.52
C ASN A 57 6.89 -1.18 25.75
N GLY A 58 6.26 -0.36 26.60
CA GLY A 58 6.68 1.01 26.93
C GLY A 58 6.13 2.09 25.99
N LEU A 59 5.39 1.71 24.94
CA LEU A 59 4.74 2.67 24.05
C LEU A 59 3.67 3.45 24.82
N THR A 60 3.71 4.78 24.73
CA THR A 60 2.63 5.66 25.16
C THR A 60 2.02 6.35 23.94
N VAL A 61 0.70 6.23 23.79
CA VAL A 61 -0.08 6.86 22.70
C VAL A 61 -0.96 7.93 23.29
N GLN A 62 -0.77 9.19 22.87
CA GLN A 62 -1.62 10.33 23.22
C GLN A 62 -2.93 10.28 22.48
N ARG A 63 -4.03 10.72 23.10
CA ARG A 63 -5.39 10.65 22.55
C ARG A 63 -6.08 12.02 22.43
N ASP A 64 -5.42 13.09 22.81
CA ASP A 64 -6.02 14.44 22.83
C ASP A 64 -6.47 14.95 21.45
N HIS A 65 -5.87 14.40 20.38
CA HIS A 65 -6.21 14.73 18.98
C HIS A 65 -7.04 13.64 18.27
N GLU A 66 -7.56 12.67 19.03
CA GLU A 66 -8.39 11.61 18.44
C GLU A 66 -9.69 12.16 17.88
N THR A 67 -10.12 11.69 16.71
CA THR A 67 -11.33 12.12 16.01
C THR A 67 -12.03 10.92 15.37
N GLU A 68 -13.36 10.97 15.35
CA GLU A 68 -14.20 9.91 14.77
C GLU A 68 -14.20 9.94 13.25
N SER A 69 -14.28 8.75 12.65
CA SER A 69 -14.39 8.52 11.21
C SER A 69 -15.34 7.34 10.91
N ALA A 70 -15.47 6.97 9.65
CA ALA A 70 -16.30 5.84 9.25
C ALA A 70 -15.71 4.50 9.75
N PRO A 71 -16.54 3.53 10.15
CA PRO A 71 -16.07 2.19 10.47
C PRO A 71 -15.32 1.56 9.30
N ARG A 72 -14.25 0.84 9.61
CA ARG A 72 -13.47 0.10 8.62
C ARG A 72 -14.29 -1.01 7.98
N ARG A 73 -14.37 -1.03 6.64
CA ARG A 73 -15.07 -2.06 5.87
C ARG A 73 -14.43 -2.18 4.49
N TYR A 74 -13.87 -3.33 4.17
CA TYR A 74 -13.22 -3.57 2.89
C TYR A 74 -13.37 -5.01 2.43
N ARG A 75 -12.99 -5.27 1.18
CA ARG A 75 -12.92 -6.59 0.58
C ARG A 75 -11.53 -6.81 0.00
N VAL A 76 -11.10 -8.06 0.00
CA VAL A 76 -9.85 -8.51 -0.62
C VAL A 76 -10.20 -9.21 -1.92
N TYR A 77 -9.35 -9.08 -2.91
CA TYR A 77 -9.51 -9.73 -4.20
C TYR A 77 -8.48 -10.85 -4.35
N ASP A 78 -8.87 -11.92 -5.00
CA ASP A 78 -7.97 -12.96 -5.47
C ASP A 78 -7.16 -12.43 -6.66
N ALA A 79 -5.83 -12.59 -6.64
CA ALA A 79 -4.95 -12.02 -7.65
C ALA A 79 -5.17 -12.57 -9.06
N ASP A 80 -5.60 -13.85 -9.17
CA ASP A 80 -5.79 -14.52 -10.46
C ASP A 80 -7.19 -14.25 -11.04
N THR A 81 -8.22 -14.44 -10.21
CA THR A 81 -9.62 -14.43 -10.64
C THR A 81 -10.34 -13.11 -10.44
N LEU A 82 -9.79 -12.22 -9.60
CA LEU A 82 -10.42 -10.99 -9.11
C LEU A 82 -11.75 -11.24 -8.36
N GLN A 83 -11.98 -12.46 -7.92
CA GLN A 83 -13.09 -12.73 -7.01
C GLN A 83 -12.86 -12.01 -5.69
N ARG A 84 -13.92 -11.41 -5.15
CA ARG A 84 -13.88 -10.64 -3.91
C ARG A 84 -14.25 -11.51 -2.70
N SER A 85 -13.57 -11.27 -1.58
CA SER A 85 -13.89 -11.89 -0.29
C SER A 85 -15.23 -11.38 0.26
N GLU A 86 -15.63 -11.95 1.39
CA GLU A 86 -16.59 -11.31 2.29
C GLU A 86 -16.03 -9.98 2.80
N THR A 87 -16.91 -9.15 3.38
CA THR A 87 -16.52 -7.87 3.97
C THR A 87 -15.72 -8.10 5.24
N LEU A 88 -14.55 -7.49 5.32
CA LEU A 88 -13.64 -7.51 6.45
C LEU A 88 -13.62 -6.14 7.16
N ALA A 89 -13.18 -6.12 8.42
CA ALA A 89 -13.08 -4.92 9.24
C ALA A 89 -11.77 -4.83 10.05
N THR A 90 -10.95 -5.88 10.04
CA THR A 90 -9.68 -5.93 10.78
C THR A 90 -8.56 -5.35 9.92
N PRO A 91 -7.70 -4.46 10.44
CA PRO A 91 -6.54 -3.97 9.70
C PRO A 91 -5.67 -5.10 9.14
N ALA A 92 -5.34 -5.03 7.84
CA ALA A 92 -4.55 -6.04 7.14
C ALA A 92 -3.08 -5.64 6.94
N GLY A 93 -2.73 -4.38 7.15
CA GLY A 93 -1.39 -3.86 6.93
C GLY A 93 -1.17 -2.47 7.51
N ILE A 94 0.01 -1.92 7.24
CA ILE A 94 0.43 -0.58 7.63
C ILE A 94 1.02 0.13 6.40
N VAL A 95 0.59 1.37 6.16
CA VAL A 95 1.23 2.28 5.21
C VAL A 95 1.94 3.38 5.99
N PHE A 96 3.24 3.54 5.73
CA PHE A 96 4.06 4.58 6.33
C PHE A 96 4.10 5.82 5.45
N HIS A 97 3.94 6.98 6.08
CA HIS A 97 3.85 8.30 5.45
C HIS A 97 4.83 9.29 6.07
N THR A 98 5.08 10.37 5.36
CA THR A 98 5.58 11.63 5.92
C THR A 98 4.44 12.63 6.00
N THR A 99 4.57 13.64 6.85
CA THR A 99 3.59 14.74 6.91
C THR A 99 3.81 15.77 5.81
N GLU A 100 4.92 15.69 5.06
CA GLU A 100 5.36 16.73 4.09
C GLU A 100 5.37 18.13 4.69
N SER A 101 5.67 18.22 5.97
CA SER A 101 5.71 19.48 6.73
C SER A 101 7.11 20.07 6.74
N LEU A 102 7.18 21.41 6.84
CA LEU A 102 8.44 22.11 7.01
C LEU A 102 9.24 21.57 8.20
N ILE A 103 10.45 21.11 7.95
CA ILE A 103 11.35 20.58 8.97
C ILE A 103 12.24 21.70 9.52
N LEU A 104 11.94 22.13 10.74
CA LEU A 104 12.75 23.08 11.46
C LEU A 104 13.97 22.39 12.11
N PRO A 105 15.16 23.03 12.20
CA PRO A 105 16.27 22.51 12.97
C PRO A 105 15.89 22.29 14.45
N LEU A 106 16.36 21.18 15.04
CA LEU A 106 16.20 20.88 16.47
C LEU A 106 17.21 21.70 17.29
N GLU A 107 16.88 22.97 17.55
CA GLU A 107 17.69 23.95 18.26
C GLU A 107 16.88 24.54 19.43
N GLN A 108 17.53 24.72 20.57
CA GLN A 108 16.87 25.24 21.78
C GLN A 108 16.18 26.59 21.54
N ALA A 109 16.77 27.47 20.73
CA ALA A 109 16.21 28.78 20.38
C ALA A 109 14.90 28.66 19.58
N ARG A 110 14.55 27.49 19.06
CA ARG A 110 13.37 27.23 18.23
C ARG A 110 12.28 26.43 18.95
N ASN A 111 12.42 26.16 20.26
CA ASN A 111 11.45 25.33 20.99
C ASN A 111 10.00 25.74 20.78
N GLY A 112 9.69 27.05 20.85
CA GLY A 112 8.33 27.55 20.62
C GLY A 112 7.81 27.30 19.20
N ALA A 113 8.68 27.45 18.20
CA ALA A 113 8.32 27.19 16.80
C ALA A 113 8.13 25.68 16.54
N LEU A 114 8.99 24.83 17.11
CA LEU A 114 8.87 23.36 17.02
C LEU A 114 7.54 22.87 17.61
N LEU A 115 7.19 23.32 18.80
CA LEU A 115 5.93 22.96 19.45
C LEU A 115 4.71 23.45 18.66
N LYS A 116 4.77 24.69 18.12
CA LYS A 116 3.70 25.24 17.28
C LYS A 116 3.53 24.46 15.97
N THR A 117 4.63 24.08 15.32
CA THR A 117 4.59 23.25 14.10
C THR A 117 3.94 21.91 14.39
N ARG A 118 4.38 21.24 15.44
CA ARG A 118 3.77 19.99 15.89
C ARG A 118 2.26 20.11 16.10
N GLU A 119 1.80 21.13 16.84
CA GLU A 119 0.37 21.34 17.11
C GLU A 119 -0.42 21.58 15.83
N ASN A 120 0.11 22.41 14.92
CA ASN A 120 -0.52 22.64 13.61
C ASN A 120 -0.66 21.36 12.78
N ILE A 121 0.34 20.47 12.81
CA ILE A 121 0.30 19.19 12.10
C ILE A 121 -0.76 18.27 12.71
N LEU A 122 -0.83 18.19 14.04
CA LEU A 122 -1.83 17.39 14.75
C LEU A 122 -3.26 17.89 14.49
N ASP A 123 -3.49 19.20 14.54
CA ASP A 123 -4.78 19.80 14.21
C ASP A 123 -5.17 19.56 12.75
N HIS A 124 -4.22 19.69 11.82
CA HIS A 124 -4.46 19.40 10.41
C HIS A 124 -4.84 17.92 10.21
N ALA A 125 -4.11 17.01 10.81
CA ALA A 125 -4.37 15.57 10.72
C ALA A 125 -5.75 15.22 11.31
N ARG A 126 -6.09 15.78 12.48
CA ARG A 126 -7.38 15.61 13.14
C ARG A 126 -8.53 16.12 12.27
N ASN A 127 -8.44 17.35 11.77
CA ASN A 127 -9.49 17.97 10.98
C ASN A 127 -9.73 17.24 9.66
N GLY A 128 -8.65 16.76 9.04
CA GLY A 128 -8.70 15.96 7.81
C GLY A 128 -9.02 14.49 8.01
N ARG A 129 -9.06 13.99 9.26
CA ARG A 129 -9.11 12.54 9.57
C ARG A 129 -8.00 11.77 8.87
N LEU A 130 -6.81 12.38 8.83
CA LEU A 130 -5.63 11.83 8.17
C LEU A 130 -4.92 10.89 9.12
N TYR A 131 -4.50 9.72 8.62
CA TYR A 131 -3.73 8.73 9.36
C TYR A 131 -4.46 8.17 10.61
N ASN A 132 -4.06 6.99 11.04
CA ASN A 132 -4.46 6.45 12.33
C ASN A 132 -3.52 6.95 13.44
N PHE A 133 -2.23 7.11 13.12
CA PHE A 133 -1.22 7.58 14.07
C PHE A 133 -0.28 8.61 13.42
N LEU A 134 0.20 9.53 14.26
CA LEU A 134 1.22 10.50 13.90
C LEU A 134 2.36 10.42 14.94
N ILE A 135 3.61 10.42 14.46
CA ILE A 135 4.83 10.39 15.28
C ILE A 135 5.58 11.69 15.04
N ASP A 136 5.62 12.56 16.05
CA ASP A 136 6.33 13.83 15.97
C ASP A 136 7.86 13.64 16.06
N ARG A 137 8.61 14.71 15.83
CA ARG A 137 10.08 14.68 15.84
C ARG A 137 10.71 14.35 17.19
N PHE A 138 9.93 14.46 18.26
CA PHE A 138 10.37 14.09 19.62
C PHE A 138 10.05 12.62 19.92
N GLY A 139 9.40 11.90 18.99
CA GLY A 139 8.99 10.51 19.15
C GLY A 139 7.69 10.35 19.90
N GLN A 140 6.92 11.43 20.15
CA GLN A 140 5.60 11.28 20.74
C GLN A 140 4.62 10.73 19.71
N VAL A 141 3.88 9.70 20.10
CA VAL A 141 2.86 9.08 19.25
C VAL A 141 1.49 9.62 19.63
N SER A 142 0.76 10.14 18.64
CA SER A 142 -0.62 10.60 18.80
C SER A 142 -1.57 9.74 17.97
N ALA A 143 -2.65 9.25 18.57
CA ALA A 143 -3.78 8.67 17.85
C ALA A 143 -4.60 9.80 17.22
N ILE A 144 -4.94 9.65 15.95
CA ILE A 144 -5.75 10.60 15.20
C ILE A 144 -7.10 9.97 14.83
N VAL A 145 -7.09 8.85 14.12
CA VAL A 145 -8.30 8.08 13.81
C VAL A 145 -8.21 6.71 14.50
N PRO A 146 -9.24 6.28 15.23
CA PRO A 146 -9.23 4.97 15.88
C PRO A 146 -8.90 3.83 14.91
N GLU A 147 -8.17 2.80 15.38
CA GLU A 147 -7.70 1.68 14.55
C GLU A 147 -8.84 0.94 13.83
N GLN A 148 -10.05 0.92 14.41
CA GLN A 148 -11.24 0.28 13.86
C GLN A 148 -11.97 1.14 12.82
N GLN A 149 -11.48 2.36 12.60
CA GLN A 149 -12.07 3.32 11.68
C GLN A 149 -11.13 3.62 10.52
N THR A 150 -11.72 4.08 9.41
CA THR A 150 -11.00 4.39 8.17
C THR A 150 -10.37 5.76 8.27
N ALA A 151 -9.05 5.85 8.16
CA ALA A 151 -8.33 7.10 8.02
C ALA A 151 -8.09 7.42 6.54
N LEU A 152 -8.04 8.71 6.19
CA LEU A 152 -7.73 9.18 4.84
C LEU A 152 -6.21 9.36 4.72
N HIS A 153 -5.52 8.40 4.09
CA HIS A 153 -4.05 8.43 4.02
C HIS A 153 -3.44 7.88 2.72
N ALA A 154 -4.09 6.92 2.06
CA ALA A 154 -3.45 6.19 0.97
C ALA A 154 -4.08 6.47 -0.41
N GLY A 155 -5.23 7.16 -0.48
CA GLY A 155 -5.90 7.48 -1.74
C GLY A 155 -6.08 6.27 -2.65
N HIS A 156 -5.85 6.46 -3.95
CA HIS A 156 -5.77 5.34 -4.89
C HIS A 156 -4.48 4.58 -4.67
N SER A 157 -4.62 3.35 -4.20
CA SER A 157 -3.49 2.54 -3.76
C SER A 157 -3.75 1.06 -3.97
N ILE A 158 -2.68 0.31 -4.21
CA ILE A 158 -2.75 -1.13 -4.50
C ILE A 158 -1.62 -1.84 -3.76
N TRP A 159 -1.96 -2.94 -3.09
CA TRP A 159 -0.99 -3.87 -2.52
C TRP A 159 -1.40 -5.32 -2.80
N ALA A 160 -0.42 -6.19 -2.87
CA ALA A 160 -0.65 -7.64 -2.95
C ALA A 160 0.36 -8.41 -2.11
N SER A 161 -0.12 -9.48 -1.47
CA SER A 161 0.70 -10.42 -0.71
C SER A 161 0.13 -11.83 -0.85
N GLY A 162 0.92 -12.78 -1.28
CA GLY A 162 0.42 -14.08 -1.70
C GLY A 162 -0.57 -13.93 -2.85
N ASN A 163 -1.73 -14.56 -2.74
CA ASN A 163 -2.81 -14.45 -3.73
C ASN A 163 -3.88 -13.39 -3.36
N GLN A 164 -3.59 -12.53 -2.41
CA GLN A 164 -4.51 -11.48 -1.95
C GLN A 164 -4.11 -10.12 -2.51
N VAL A 165 -5.10 -9.37 -3.00
CA VAL A 165 -4.95 -8.00 -3.51
C VAL A 165 -5.88 -7.07 -2.75
N TRP A 166 -5.33 -5.98 -2.25
CA TRP A 166 -6.04 -4.87 -1.64
C TRP A 166 -6.01 -3.66 -2.57
N VAL A 167 -7.13 -2.97 -2.70
CA VAL A 167 -7.28 -1.76 -3.52
C VAL A 167 -7.91 -0.68 -2.67
N ASP A 168 -7.40 0.56 -2.75
CA ASP A 168 -7.77 1.71 -1.93
C ASP A 168 -7.57 1.42 -0.43
N LEU A 169 -6.30 1.47 0.00
CA LEU A 169 -5.84 0.95 1.28
C LEU A 169 -6.32 1.74 2.51
N ASN A 170 -6.97 2.88 2.36
CA ASN A 170 -7.57 3.62 3.47
C ASN A 170 -8.43 2.73 4.38
N GLU A 171 -9.20 1.84 3.78
CA GLU A 171 -10.13 0.97 4.50
C GLU A 171 -9.47 -0.26 5.11
N SER A 172 -8.40 -0.76 4.49
CA SER A 172 -7.79 -2.05 4.84
C SER A 172 -6.48 -1.93 5.63
N PHE A 173 -5.71 -0.85 5.45
CA PHE A 173 -4.44 -0.63 6.11
C PHE A 173 -4.52 0.51 7.12
N LEU A 174 -3.63 0.49 8.11
CA LEU A 174 -3.45 1.58 9.06
C LEU A 174 -2.42 2.58 8.49
N GLY A 175 -2.72 3.88 8.57
CA GLY A 175 -1.79 4.93 8.23
C GLY A 175 -0.96 5.35 9.44
N ILE A 176 0.36 5.31 9.34
CA ILE A 176 1.30 5.88 10.31
C ILE A 176 2.10 6.98 9.61
N SER A 177 1.96 8.22 10.06
CA SER A 177 2.73 9.34 9.52
C SER A 177 3.81 9.80 10.48
N PHE A 178 4.98 10.12 9.94
CA PHE A 178 6.08 10.73 10.68
C PHE A 178 6.13 12.22 10.34
N GLU A 179 6.34 13.08 11.33
CA GLU A 179 6.67 14.48 11.09
C GLU A 179 8.01 14.55 10.35
N ALA A 180 7.93 14.59 9.03
CA ALA A 180 9.03 14.45 8.08
C ALA A 180 8.64 15.04 6.72
N GLU A 181 9.62 15.16 5.83
CA GLU A 181 9.40 15.42 4.40
C GLU A 181 10.16 14.38 3.55
N SER A 182 9.70 14.15 2.32
CA SER A 182 10.25 13.11 1.43
C SER A 182 11.55 13.53 0.74
N THR A 183 11.92 14.81 0.80
CA THR A 183 13.11 15.33 0.12
C THR A 183 14.39 14.85 0.81
N GLU A 184 15.31 14.31 0.03
CA GLU A 184 16.65 13.92 0.50
C GLU A 184 17.43 15.17 1.00
N PRO A 185 18.22 15.10 2.08
CA PRO A 185 18.63 13.87 2.79
C PRO A 185 17.89 13.63 4.13
N PHE A 186 16.58 13.86 4.21
CA PHE A 186 15.87 13.74 5.48
C PHE A 186 15.94 12.32 6.06
N GLN A 187 16.28 12.22 7.32
CA GLN A 187 16.21 10.98 8.10
C GLN A 187 15.34 11.21 9.35
N PRO A 188 14.46 10.28 9.72
CA PRO A 188 13.71 10.38 10.96
C PRO A 188 14.66 10.42 12.16
N THR A 189 14.27 11.12 13.21
CA THR A 189 15.05 11.17 14.45
C THR A 189 15.10 9.77 15.10
N THR A 190 16.13 9.54 15.94
CA THR A 190 16.22 8.30 16.73
C THR A 190 14.98 8.08 17.60
N ALA A 191 14.38 9.17 18.11
CA ALA A 191 13.14 9.10 18.89
C ALA A 191 11.95 8.64 18.04
N GLN A 192 11.81 9.17 16.82
CA GLN A 192 10.78 8.72 15.87
C GLN A 192 10.94 7.24 15.51
N VAL A 193 12.16 6.81 15.20
CA VAL A 193 12.46 5.41 14.86
C VAL A 193 12.13 4.48 16.03
N HIS A 194 12.52 4.86 17.26
CA HIS A 194 12.22 4.08 18.45
C HIS A 194 10.71 3.91 18.65
N SER A 195 9.97 5.01 18.65
CA SER A 195 8.51 4.98 18.83
C SER A 195 7.79 4.28 17.67
N GLY A 196 8.25 4.52 16.44
CA GLY A 196 7.74 3.84 15.25
C GLY A 196 7.89 2.32 15.34
N ARG A 197 9.03 1.83 15.85
CA ARG A 197 9.25 0.40 16.12
C ARG A 197 8.27 -0.15 17.14
N LEU A 198 8.13 0.51 18.31
CA LEU A 198 7.22 0.06 19.36
C LEU A 198 5.76 0.03 18.89
N LEU A 199 5.33 1.06 18.14
CA LEU A 199 3.99 1.14 17.55
C LEU A 199 3.76 0.04 16.51
N THR A 200 4.71 -0.15 15.60
CA THR A 200 4.64 -1.19 14.56
C THR A 200 4.56 -2.59 15.18
N ASP A 201 5.40 -2.88 16.18
CA ASP A 201 5.38 -4.16 16.89
C ASP A 201 4.04 -4.39 17.58
N MET A 202 3.47 -3.37 18.24
CA MET A 202 2.18 -3.43 18.90
C MET A 202 1.05 -3.73 17.91
N LEU A 203 0.98 -2.98 16.81
CA LEU A 203 -0.07 -3.15 15.79
C LEU A 203 0.03 -4.51 15.08
N ARG A 204 1.23 -4.92 14.71
CA ARG A 204 1.46 -6.23 14.09
C ARG A 204 1.09 -7.38 15.03
N SER A 205 1.42 -7.26 16.32
CA SER A 205 1.03 -8.25 17.33
C SER A 205 -0.48 -8.32 17.50
N ARG A 206 -1.16 -7.16 17.57
CA ARG A 206 -2.60 -7.06 17.82
C ARG A 206 -3.45 -7.61 16.68
N TYR A 207 -3.07 -7.33 15.44
CA TYR A 207 -3.86 -7.63 14.24
C TYR A 207 -3.26 -8.76 13.40
N ALA A 208 -2.21 -9.42 13.87
CA ALA A 208 -1.46 -10.45 13.13
C ALA A 208 -0.98 -9.96 11.76
N ILE A 209 -0.60 -8.67 11.63
CA ILE A 209 -0.14 -8.07 10.38
C ILE A 209 1.22 -8.67 10.00
N PRO A 210 1.34 -9.33 8.82
CA PRO A 210 2.62 -9.81 8.35
C PRO A 210 3.55 -8.64 8.01
N GLU A 211 4.86 -8.81 8.19
CA GLU A 211 5.82 -7.74 7.87
C GLU A 211 5.79 -7.33 6.39
N THR A 212 5.43 -8.24 5.49
CA THR A 212 5.25 -7.97 4.06
C THR A 212 4.11 -6.98 3.77
N ASN A 213 3.19 -6.77 4.72
CA ASN A 213 2.10 -5.79 4.61
C ASN A 213 2.41 -4.48 5.35
N CYS A 214 3.69 -4.22 5.67
CA CYS A 214 4.18 -2.97 6.22
C CYS A 214 4.96 -2.23 5.12
N VAL A 215 4.34 -1.27 4.46
CA VAL A 215 4.82 -0.68 3.20
C VAL A 215 4.85 0.84 3.26
N THR A 216 5.56 1.49 2.35
CA THR A 216 5.53 2.95 2.21
C THR A 216 4.44 3.39 1.24
N HIS A 217 3.99 4.64 1.34
CA HIS A 217 2.99 5.19 0.43
C HIS A 217 3.45 5.16 -1.03
N ALA A 218 4.71 5.48 -1.28
CA ALA A 218 5.29 5.40 -2.63
C ALA A 218 5.20 4.02 -3.28
N GLN A 219 5.25 2.93 -2.49
CA GLN A 219 5.15 1.56 -3.01
C GLN A 219 3.73 1.19 -3.45
N VAL A 220 2.71 1.86 -2.94
CA VAL A 220 1.30 1.49 -3.13
C VAL A 220 0.50 2.52 -3.92
N SER A 221 0.96 3.77 -3.97
CA SER A 221 0.23 4.88 -4.58
C SER A 221 0.19 4.77 -6.11
N VAL A 222 -1.00 4.95 -6.67
CA VAL A 222 -1.24 4.87 -8.11
C VAL A 222 -2.06 6.06 -8.62
N ASN A 223 -1.89 6.40 -9.90
CA ASN A 223 -2.77 7.30 -10.62
C ASN A 223 -3.58 6.50 -11.65
N PRO A 224 -4.85 6.23 -11.40
CA PRO A 224 -5.71 5.49 -12.32
C PRO A 224 -5.97 6.16 -13.68
N ASP A 225 -5.83 7.48 -13.76
CA ASP A 225 -6.15 8.24 -14.98
C ASP A 225 -5.09 8.05 -16.07
N ASN A 226 -3.83 7.84 -15.67
CA ASN A 226 -2.72 7.60 -16.59
C ASN A 226 -2.07 6.23 -16.42
N MET A 227 -2.62 5.37 -15.54
CA MET A 227 -2.12 4.04 -15.22
C MET A 227 -0.64 4.02 -14.78
N ARG A 228 -0.23 4.98 -13.95
CA ARG A 228 1.13 5.08 -13.41
C ARG A 228 1.16 4.91 -11.89
N ILE A 229 2.24 4.35 -11.38
CA ILE A 229 2.58 4.36 -9.95
C ILE A 229 3.18 5.70 -9.57
N GLY A 230 3.30 5.95 -8.25
CA GLY A 230 4.00 7.13 -7.72
C GLY A 230 3.20 8.42 -7.82
N TYR A 231 1.88 8.36 -7.69
CA TYR A 231 1.07 9.57 -7.52
C TYR A 231 1.48 10.35 -6.26
N HIS A 232 1.79 9.61 -5.18
CA HIS A 232 2.48 10.10 -3.99
C HIS A 232 3.81 9.35 -3.85
N THR A 233 4.85 10.04 -3.40
CA THR A 233 6.22 9.52 -3.34
C THR A 233 6.81 9.51 -1.94
N ASP A 234 6.01 9.77 -0.94
CA ASP A 234 6.41 9.67 0.47
C ASP A 234 6.57 8.21 0.89
N TRP A 235 7.43 7.90 1.50
CA TRP A 235 8.84 7.49 1.55
C TRP A 235 9.25 6.80 0.23
N GLY A 236 9.70 7.57 -0.73
CA GLY A 236 10.18 7.05 -2.03
C GLY A 236 11.52 6.33 -1.93
N SER A 237 12.32 6.66 -0.92
CA SER A 237 13.59 6.01 -0.63
C SER A 237 13.91 6.14 0.87
N ALA A 238 14.91 5.39 1.32
CA ALA A 238 15.51 5.53 2.64
C ALA A 238 14.57 5.36 3.86
N PHE A 239 13.37 4.76 3.69
CA PHE A 239 12.56 4.40 4.85
C PHE A 239 13.28 3.35 5.70
N PRO A 240 13.42 3.55 7.02
CA PRO A 240 14.26 2.73 7.89
C PRO A 240 13.56 1.42 8.30
N PHE A 241 13.14 0.59 7.36
CA PHE A 241 12.47 -0.68 7.63
C PHE A 241 13.20 -1.53 8.68
N ARG A 242 14.53 -1.66 8.54
CA ARG A 242 15.33 -2.50 9.44
C ARG A 242 15.37 -1.98 10.86
N ASP A 243 15.41 -0.65 11.02
CA ASP A 243 15.44 -0.01 12.34
C ASP A 243 14.08 -0.14 13.05
N LEU A 244 12.99 -0.23 12.27
CA LEU A 244 11.67 -0.57 12.78
C LEU A 244 11.47 -2.07 13.02
N GLY A 245 12.49 -2.90 12.84
CA GLY A 245 12.43 -4.34 13.04
C GLY A 245 11.79 -5.11 11.87
N LEU A 246 11.58 -4.47 10.74
CA LEU A 246 10.97 -5.04 9.54
C LEU A 246 12.03 -5.53 8.53
N THR A 247 11.62 -6.35 7.57
CA THR A 247 12.39 -6.63 6.36
C THR A 247 12.38 -5.40 5.46
N ASP A 248 13.40 -5.24 4.63
CA ASP A 248 13.44 -4.18 3.62
C ASP A 248 12.44 -4.46 2.50
N ASN A 249 11.23 -3.93 2.64
CA ASN A 249 10.12 -4.21 1.73
C ASN A 249 10.23 -3.51 0.38
N TYR A 250 11.22 -2.62 0.15
CA TYR A 250 11.56 -2.19 -1.21
C TYR A 250 12.06 -3.34 -2.11
N SER A 251 12.38 -4.49 -1.54
CA SER A 251 12.70 -5.71 -2.29
C SER A 251 11.48 -6.45 -2.82
N LEU A 252 10.28 -6.16 -2.32
CA LEU A 252 9.05 -6.81 -2.77
C LEU A 252 8.58 -6.24 -4.12
N PRO A 253 8.14 -7.08 -5.06
CA PRO A 253 7.61 -6.61 -6.34
C PRO A 253 6.45 -5.64 -6.15
N VAL A 254 6.44 -4.55 -6.94
CA VAL A 254 5.38 -3.55 -6.89
C VAL A 254 4.09 -4.13 -7.45
N ALA A 255 3.11 -4.34 -6.58
CA ALA A 255 1.87 -5.06 -6.91
C ALA A 255 1.06 -4.38 -8.02
N ALA A 256 0.99 -3.05 -8.05
CA ALA A 256 0.31 -2.32 -9.10
C ALA A 256 0.88 -2.64 -10.50
N VAL A 257 2.20 -2.84 -10.60
CA VAL A 257 2.88 -3.21 -11.86
C VAL A 257 2.55 -4.66 -12.21
N THR A 258 2.79 -5.60 -11.29
CA THR A 258 2.70 -7.04 -11.59
C THR A 258 1.27 -7.54 -11.76
N VAL A 259 0.30 -6.99 -11.03
CA VAL A 259 -1.10 -7.46 -11.04
C VAL A 259 -1.95 -6.71 -12.06
N PHE A 260 -1.70 -5.41 -12.21
CA PHE A 260 -2.56 -4.53 -13.01
C PHE A 260 -1.84 -3.75 -14.10
N GLY A 261 -0.56 -4.02 -14.34
CA GLY A 261 0.19 -3.46 -15.46
C GLY A 261 0.41 -1.94 -15.39
N PHE A 262 0.35 -1.35 -14.19
CA PHE A 262 0.73 0.05 -14.03
C PHE A 262 2.20 0.23 -14.45
N THR A 263 2.52 1.41 -14.95
CA THR A 263 3.88 1.75 -15.40
C THR A 263 4.49 2.83 -14.51
N HIS A 264 5.76 3.13 -14.72
CA HIS A 264 6.45 4.25 -14.09
C HIS A 264 7.15 5.10 -15.15
N ASP A 265 7.54 6.31 -14.78
CA ASP A 265 8.27 7.23 -15.66
C ASP A 265 9.51 7.80 -14.94
N ASP A 266 10.29 8.61 -15.68
CA ASP A 266 11.50 9.24 -15.17
C ASP A 266 11.20 10.19 -13.99
N THR A 267 10.02 10.80 -13.93
CA THR A 267 9.61 11.66 -12.82
C THR A 267 9.54 10.87 -11.52
N PHE A 268 8.91 9.71 -11.58
CA PHE A 268 8.87 8.79 -10.43
C PHE A 268 10.26 8.29 -10.06
N LEU A 269 11.07 7.87 -11.04
CA LEU A 269 12.44 7.41 -10.79
C LEU A 269 13.29 8.50 -10.14
N HIS A 270 13.13 9.75 -10.56
CA HIS A 270 13.81 10.89 -9.93
C HIS A 270 13.35 11.09 -8.49
N ALA A 271 12.05 11.02 -8.21
CA ALA A 271 11.49 11.18 -6.88
C ALA A 271 11.95 10.10 -5.87
N ILE A 272 12.28 8.90 -6.35
CA ILE A 272 12.83 7.82 -5.52
C ILE A 272 14.37 7.78 -5.51
N GLY A 273 15.05 8.87 -5.91
CA GLY A 273 16.52 9.03 -5.84
C GLY A 273 17.26 8.44 -7.02
N ASN A 274 16.65 8.32 -8.21
CA ASN A 274 17.23 7.78 -9.46
C ASN A 274 17.79 6.34 -9.35
N ARG A 275 17.34 5.60 -8.34
CA ARG A 275 17.71 4.19 -8.13
C ARG A 275 16.44 3.38 -7.96
N PRO A 276 16.00 2.66 -9.00
CA PRO A 276 14.82 1.81 -8.89
C PRO A 276 15.01 0.76 -7.78
N TRP A 277 13.98 0.57 -6.98
CA TRP A 277 13.99 -0.46 -5.94
C TRP A 277 14.19 -1.84 -6.56
N ALA A 278 14.78 -2.77 -5.82
CA ALA A 278 14.90 -4.16 -6.26
C ALA A 278 13.54 -4.77 -6.62
N GLY A 279 12.49 -4.43 -5.85
CA GLY A 279 11.13 -4.85 -6.12
C GLY A 279 10.53 -4.26 -7.40
N LEU A 280 10.87 -3.02 -7.75
CA LEU A 280 10.44 -2.43 -9.03
C LEU A 280 11.12 -3.12 -10.22
N VAL A 281 12.42 -3.34 -10.13
CA VAL A 281 13.19 -4.08 -11.15
C VAL A 281 12.63 -5.50 -11.32
N ALA A 282 12.34 -6.18 -10.21
CA ALA A 282 11.74 -7.52 -10.23
C ALA A 282 10.33 -7.51 -10.88
N ALA A 283 9.53 -6.48 -10.62
CA ALA A 283 8.21 -6.32 -11.24
C ALA A 283 8.31 -6.15 -12.77
N ASP A 284 9.20 -5.28 -13.25
CA ASP A 284 9.44 -5.08 -14.68
C ASP A 284 9.94 -6.37 -15.36
N GLN A 285 10.85 -7.10 -14.72
CA GLN A 285 11.34 -8.39 -15.22
C GLN A 285 10.22 -9.44 -15.28
N GLN A 286 9.32 -9.44 -14.31
CA GLN A 286 8.16 -10.33 -14.29
C GLN A 286 7.22 -10.02 -15.45
N ILE A 287 6.90 -8.74 -15.72
CA ILE A 287 6.10 -8.31 -16.86
C ILE A 287 6.76 -8.75 -18.17
N ALA A 288 8.05 -8.49 -18.36
CA ALA A 288 8.78 -8.88 -19.57
C ALA A 288 8.77 -10.41 -19.79
N THR A 289 8.98 -11.18 -18.72
CA THR A 289 8.98 -12.65 -18.79
C THR A 289 7.60 -13.20 -19.16
N GLN A 290 6.54 -12.66 -18.58
CA GLN A 290 5.18 -13.12 -18.86
C GLN A 290 4.73 -12.71 -20.28
N ALA A 291 5.07 -11.50 -20.71
CA ALA A 291 4.82 -11.05 -22.08
C ALA A 291 5.47 -12.01 -23.10
N LEU A 292 6.76 -12.33 -22.92
CA LEU A 292 7.48 -13.25 -23.78
C LEU A 292 6.83 -14.63 -23.86
N ARG A 293 6.38 -15.19 -22.74
CA ARG A 293 5.67 -16.49 -22.70
C ARG A 293 4.38 -16.50 -23.52
N LEU A 294 3.75 -15.33 -23.67
CA LEU A 294 2.51 -15.16 -24.41
C LEU A 294 2.74 -14.68 -25.86
N GLY A 295 4.00 -14.54 -26.29
CA GLY A 295 4.34 -13.98 -27.61
C GLY A 295 3.99 -12.50 -27.76
N LEU A 296 3.98 -11.73 -26.67
CA LEU A 296 3.67 -10.31 -26.61
C LEU A 296 4.92 -9.48 -26.31
N VAL A 297 4.84 -8.19 -26.62
CA VAL A 297 5.80 -7.22 -26.06
C VAL A 297 5.31 -6.71 -24.69
N PRO A 298 6.19 -6.25 -23.79
CA PRO A 298 5.83 -5.90 -22.42
C PRO A 298 4.68 -4.89 -22.30
N HIS A 299 4.64 -3.86 -23.15
CA HIS A 299 3.58 -2.84 -23.09
C HIS A 299 2.19 -3.38 -23.47
N GLU A 300 2.10 -4.32 -24.42
CA GLU A 300 0.84 -4.97 -24.78
C GLU A 300 0.32 -5.85 -23.63
N PHE A 301 1.23 -6.54 -22.94
CA PHE A 301 0.86 -7.33 -21.78
C PHE A 301 0.39 -6.42 -20.64
N SER A 302 1.10 -5.32 -20.36
CA SER A 302 0.66 -4.33 -19.36
C SER A 302 -0.72 -3.76 -19.70
N ALA A 303 -1.00 -3.42 -20.96
CA ALA A 303 -2.31 -2.93 -21.38
C ALA A 303 -3.44 -3.94 -21.07
N ARG A 304 -3.22 -5.25 -21.28
CA ARG A 304 -4.19 -6.29 -20.88
C ARG A 304 -4.42 -6.35 -19.38
N LEU A 305 -3.40 -6.15 -18.57
CA LEU A 305 -3.53 -6.09 -17.12
C LEU A 305 -4.28 -4.81 -16.68
N GLN A 306 -4.08 -3.68 -17.36
CA GLN A 306 -4.81 -2.43 -17.12
C GLN A 306 -6.31 -2.56 -17.36
N GLU A 307 -6.72 -3.35 -18.37
CA GLU A 307 -8.13 -3.69 -18.59
C GLU A 307 -8.75 -4.43 -17.39
N ARG A 308 -7.97 -5.30 -16.73
CA ARG A 308 -8.42 -5.99 -15.50
C ARG A 308 -8.67 -5.00 -14.36
N TYR A 309 -7.79 -4.02 -14.18
CA TYR A 309 -7.97 -2.97 -13.17
C TYR A 309 -9.23 -2.13 -13.46
N THR A 310 -9.41 -1.73 -14.71
CA THR A 310 -10.58 -0.97 -15.14
C THR A 310 -11.88 -1.74 -14.87
N THR A 311 -11.90 -3.05 -15.11
CA THR A 311 -13.04 -3.93 -14.83
C THR A 311 -13.30 -4.02 -13.33
N LEU A 312 -12.25 -4.20 -12.51
CA LEU A 312 -12.37 -4.26 -11.06
C LEU A 312 -12.96 -2.96 -10.50
N ARG A 313 -12.50 -1.80 -10.96
CA ARG A 313 -13.04 -0.50 -10.51
C ARG A 313 -14.52 -0.32 -10.82
N ARG A 314 -15.00 -0.76 -11.99
CA ARG A 314 -16.43 -0.69 -12.34
C ARG A 314 -17.30 -1.49 -11.38
N HIS A 315 -16.91 -2.73 -11.06
CA HIS A 315 -17.65 -3.60 -10.15
C HIS A 315 -17.56 -3.21 -8.67
N ARG A 316 -16.67 -2.30 -8.31
CA ARG A 316 -16.55 -1.83 -6.94
C ARG A 316 -17.61 -0.82 -6.55
N HIS A 317 -18.15 -0.11 -7.50
CA HIS A 317 -19.21 0.89 -7.32
C HIS A 317 -20.61 0.30 -7.48
N GLU A 318 -20.71 -0.98 -7.83
CA GLU A 318 -21.91 -1.79 -7.82
C GLU A 318 -22.04 -2.58 -6.49
#